data_b520e9c62d24401b9f3f9f0db2b7298f
#
_entry.id   b520e9c62d24401b9f3f9f0db2b7298f
#
_cell.length_a   1.000
_cell.length_b   1.000
_cell.length_c   1.000
_cell.angle_alpha   90.00
_cell.angle_beta   90.00
_cell.angle_gamma   90.00
#
_symmetry.space_group_name_H-M   'P 1'
#
loop_
_entity.id
_entity.type
_entity.pdbx_description
1 polymer ?
#
loop_
_entity_poly.entity_id
_entity_poly.type
_entity_poly.pdbx_seq_one_letter_code
_entity_poly.pdbx_strand_id
1 'polypeptide(L)'
;LPIEVVRRCREAVGEDFIIIYRLSMIDLVPNGSTQEEVVQLAKEIEKAGATILNTGIGWHEARVPTIATSVPRRAFTWITKRVMGEVSIPVITSNRINTPEVAESVLADGCASMVSMARPFLADAEFMAKAEAGKSELIAPCIGCNQACLDHTFSGKLTSCLVNPRACRETLISWQPTTSPRAIAVVGAGVADCTR
;
A
#
# COMPACT_ATOMS: atom_id res chain seq x y z
N LEU A 1 22.03 10.70 -8.86
CA LEU A 1 21.22 11.63 -8.03
C LEU A 1 20.63 10.95 -6.78
N PRO A 2 19.83 9.85 -6.82
CA PRO A 2 19.17 9.30 -5.64
C PRO A 2 20.14 8.91 -4.52
N ILE A 3 21.25 8.29 -4.82
CA ILE A 3 22.29 7.91 -3.85
C ILE A 3 22.80 9.14 -3.09
N GLU A 4 23.10 10.22 -3.80
CA GLU A 4 23.57 11.47 -3.18
C GLU A 4 22.52 12.12 -2.29
N VAL A 5 21.24 12.05 -2.66
CA VAL A 5 20.14 12.55 -1.82
C VAL A 5 20.07 11.77 -0.51
N VAL A 6 20.11 10.43 -0.57
CA VAL A 6 20.07 9.59 0.64
C VAL A 6 21.28 9.87 1.54
N ARG A 7 22.47 9.96 0.95
CA ARG A 7 23.73 10.26 1.69
C ARG A 7 23.63 11.60 2.43
N ARG A 8 23.17 12.66 1.77
CA ARG A 8 22.99 13.98 2.40
C ARG A 8 21.90 13.98 3.46
N CYS A 9 20.80 13.25 3.24
CA CYS A 9 19.78 13.09 4.27
C CYS A 9 20.40 12.42 5.50
N ARG A 10 21.14 11.32 5.32
CA ARG A 10 21.81 10.61 6.43
C ARG A 10 22.78 11.50 7.18
N GLU A 11 23.60 12.27 6.49
CA GLU A 11 24.50 13.24 7.10
C GLU A 11 23.77 14.31 7.92
N ALA A 12 22.62 14.76 7.43
CA ALA A 12 21.85 15.81 8.10
C ALA A 12 21.09 15.31 9.33
N VAL A 13 20.58 14.06 9.33
CA VAL A 13 19.69 13.56 10.41
C VAL A 13 20.38 12.63 11.41
N GLY A 14 21.64 12.21 11.15
CA GLY A 14 22.39 11.29 12.01
C GLY A 14 22.02 9.81 11.77
N GLU A 15 22.64 8.90 12.53
CA GLU A 15 22.55 7.45 12.30
C GLU A 15 21.24 6.83 12.78
N ASP A 16 20.61 7.38 13.80
CA ASP A 16 19.42 6.81 14.46
C ASP A 16 18.11 7.13 13.73
N PHE A 17 18.13 8.03 12.74
CA PHE A 17 16.92 8.41 12.03
C PHE A 17 16.54 7.40 10.96
N ILE A 18 15.26 6.98 10.90
CA ILE A 18 14.76 6.04 9.90
C ILE A 18 14.65 6.72 8.55
N ILE A 19 15.39 6.22 7.56
CA ILE A 19 15.28 6.63 6.15
C ILE A 19 14.71 5.48 5.33
N ILE A 20 13.48 5.64 4.85
CA ILE A 20 12.83 4.68 3.97
C ILE A 20 12.96 5.17 2.53
N TYR A 21 13.67 4.42 1.71
CA TYR A 21 13.80 4.72 0.28
C TYR A 21 12.81 3.89 -0.53
N ARG A 22 11.96 4.55 -1.34
CA ARG A 22 11.06 3.84 -2.25
C ARG A 22 11.75 3.57 -3.58
N LEU A 23 12.10 2.30 -3.79
CA LEU A 23 12.77 1.81 -4.99
C LEU A 23 11.76 1.30 -6.01
N SER A 24 11.82 1.78 -7.27
CA SER A 24 11.13 1.11 -8.38
C SER A 24 11.82 -0.22 -8.64
N MET A 25 11.17 -1.32 -8.29
CA MET A 25 11.75 -2.66 -8.42
C MET A 25 11.45 -3.31 -9.78
N ILE A 26 10.44 -2.80 -10.48
CA ILE A 26 10.10 -3.19 -11.85
C ILE A 26 9.30 -2.06 -12.51
N ASP A 27 9.73 -1.58 -13.66
CA ASP A 27 9.13 -0.42 -14.32
C ASP A 27 7.92 -0.77 -15.21
N LEU A 28 7.91 -1.97 -15.79
CA LEU A 28 6.84 -2.47 -16.69
C LEU A 28 6.64 -1.63 -17.94
N VAL A 29 7.69 -0.98 -18.41
CA VAL A 29 7.72 -0.16 -19.63
C VAL A 29 8.89 -0.60 -20.53
N PRO A 30 8.81 -0.39 -21.85
CA PRO A 30 9.95 -0.61 -22.75
C PRO A 30 11.18 0.22 -22.32
N ASN A 31 12.35 -0.38 -22.35
CA ASN A 31 13.62 0.25 -21.94
C ASN A 31 13.62 0.78 -20.49
N GLY A 32 12.80 0.19 -19.63
CA GLY A 32 12.87 0.42 -18.18
C GLY A 32 14.14 -0.20 -17.57
N SER A 33 14.34 0.02 -16.28
CA SER A 33 15.50 -0.49 -15.54
C SER A 33 15.55 -2.02 -15.57
N THR A 34 16.75 -2.57 -15.79
CA THR A 34 16.97 -4.01 -15.68
C THR A 34 17.01 -4.45 -14.23
N GLN A 35 16.87 -5.75 -13.99
CA GLN A 35 16.95 -6.29 -12.63
C GLN A 35 18.33 -6.04 -12.00
N GLU A 36 19.39 -6.13 -12.79
CA GLU A 36 20.77 -5.88 -12.35
C GLU A 36 20.95 -4.43 -11.91
N GLU A 37 20.42 -3.48 -12.68
CA GLU A 37 20.45 -2.05 -12.33
C GLU A 37 19.66 -1.76 -11.05
N VAL A 38 18.49 -2.39 -10.88
CA VAL A 38 17.67 -2.26 -9.67
C VAL A 38 18.43 -2.80 -8.44
N VAL A 39 19.05 -3.98 -8.55
CA VAL A 39 19.86 -4.57 -7.47
C VAL A 39 21.09 -3.70 -7.15
N GLN A 40 21.77 -3.20 -8.17
CA GLN A 40 22.91 -2.29 -7.99
C GLN A 40 22.46 -1.03 -7.25
N LEU A 41 21.36 -0.40 -7.68
CA LEU A 41 20.82 0.78 -7.02
C LEU A 41 20.42 0.48 -5.57
N ALA A 42 19.77 -0.66 -5.31
CA ALA A 42 19.40 -1.08 -3.94
C ALA A 42 20.63 -1.12 -3.01
N LYS A 43 21.72 -1.76 -3.46
CA LYS A 43 22.99 -1.85 -2.72
C LYS A 43 23.64 -0.48 -2.48
N GLU A 44 23.63 0.39 -3.48
CA GLU A 44 24.19 1.73 -3.33
C GLU A 44 23.32 2.64 -2.42
N ILE A 45 22.00 2.48 -2.42
CA ILE A 45 21.08 3.19 -1.52
C ILE A 45 21.29 2.71 -0.08
N GLU A 46 21.46 1.41 0.15
CA GLU A 46 21.81 0.85 1.46
C GLU A 46 23.13 1.44 1.97
N LYS A 47 24.20 1.40 1.15
CA LYS A 47 25.51 2.01 1.49
C LYS A 47 25.42 3.51 1.78
N ALA A 48 24.52 4.22 1.11
CA ALA A 48 24.29 5.64 1.34
C ALA A 48 23.57 5.94 2.65
N GLY A 49 23.09 4.92 3.37
CA GLY A 49 22.51 5.04 4.70
C GLY A 49 20.98 4.95 4.76
N ALA A 50 20.32 4.41 3.75
CA ALA A 50 18.91 4.01 3.90
C ALA A 50 18.80 2.88 4.91
N THR A 51 17.76 2.91 5.74
CA THR A 51 17.49 1.88 6.76
C THR A 51 16.47 0.85 6.31
N ILE A 52 15.62 1.20 5.35
CA ILE A 52 14.56 0.33 4.82
C ILE A 52 14.37 0.63 3.33
N LEU A 53 14.15 -0.40 2.52
CA LEU A 53 13.68 -0.26 1.14
C LEU A 53 12.17 -0.53 1.05
N ASN A 54 11.42 0.37 0.42
CA ASN A 54 10.00 0.17 0.12
C ASN A 54 9.82 -0.05 -1.39
N THR A 55 8.99 -1.03 -1.75
CA THR A 55 8.77 -1.44 -3.14
C THR A 55 7.89 -0.46 -3.91
N GLY A 56 8.36 -0.03 -5.07
CA GLY A 56 7.57 0.58 -6.15
C GLY A 56 7.38 -0.41 -7.29
N ILE A 57 6.18 -0.48 -7.86
CA ILE A 57 5.85 -1.39 -8.96
C ILE A 57 5.20 -0.60 -10.09
N GLY A 58 5.82 -0.64 -11.27
CA GLY A 58 5.34 -0.01 -12.48
C GLY A 58 5.40 1.52 -12.49
N TRP A 59 5.58 2.09 -13.66
CA TRP A 59 5.43 3.53 -13.87
C TRP A 59 3.98 3.87 -14.20
N HIS A 60 3.61 5.14 -14.12
CA HIS A 60 2.27 5.60 -14.51
C HIS A 60 1.95 5.33 -15.98
N GLU A 61 2.97 5.34 -16.84
CA GLU A 61 2.88 5.05 -18.26
C GLU A 61 2.80 3.55 -18.59
N ALA A 62 3.02 2.69 -17.60
CA ALA A 62 2.97 1.25 -17.79
C ALA A 62 1.53 0.81 -18.15
N ARG A 63 1.40 0.10 -19.27
CA ARG A 63 0.11 -0.48 -19.70
C ARG A 63 -0.27 -1.75 -18.96
N VAL A 64 0.68 -2.32 -18.21
CA VAL A 64 0.44 -3.50 -17.37
C VAL A 64 -0.20 -3.03 -16.07
N PRO A 65 -1.43 -3.46 -15.75
CA PRO A 65 -2.08 -3.07 -14.51
C PRO A 65 -1.36 -3.68 -13.31
N THR A 66 -1.16 -2.89 -12.26
CA THR A 66 -0.44 -3.33 -11.03
C THR A 66 -1.30 -3.28 -9.77
N ILE A 67 -2.43 -2.57 -9.81
CA ILE A 67 -3.24 -2.25 -8.63
C ILE A 67 -4.75 -2.43 -8.85
N ALA A 68 -5.19 -2.72 -10.07
CA ALA A 68 -6.61 -2.91 -10.40
C ALA A 68 -7.16 -4.23 -9.85
N THR A 69 -8.49 -4.37 -9.81
CA THR A 69 -9.19 -5.59 -9.34
C THR A 69 -8.77 -6.84 -10.13
N SER A 70 -8.50 -6.69 -11.43
CA SER A 70 -8.05 -7.79 -12.30
C SER A 70 -6.66 -8.33 -11.95
N VAL A 71 -5.85 -7.58 -11.20
CA VAL A 71 -4.52 -8.04 -10.77
C VAL A 71 -4.69 -8.97 -9.57
N PRO A 72 -4.12 -10.18 -9.59
CA PRO A 72 -4.16 -11.10 -8.46
C PRO A 72 -3.57 -10.48 -7.19
N ARG A 73 -4.06 -10.91 -6.03
CA ARG A 73 -3.46 -10.52 -4.74
C ARG A 73 -2.00 -10.99 -4.70
N ARG A 74 -1.13 -10.15 -4.10
CA ARG A 74 0.32 -10.40 -3.95
C ARG A 74 1.08 -10.69 -5.26
N ALA A 75 0.56 -10.24 -6.41
CA ALA A 75 1.10 -10.55 -7.74
C ALA A 75 2.58 -10.14 -7.93
N PHE A 76 3.08 -9.18 -7.17
CA PHE A 76 4.43 -8.62 -7.31
C PHE A 76 5.37 -8.91 -6.13
N THR A 77 4.98 -9.73 -5.16
CA THR A 77 5.82 -10.02 -3.99
C THR A 77 7.12 -10.78 -4.33
N TRP A 78 7.12 -11.49 -5.46
CA TRP A 78 8.28 -12.19 -5.97
C TRP A 78 9.46 -11.25 -6.29
N ILE A 79 9.17 -10.01 -6.76
CA ILE A 79 10.25 -9.06 -7.07
C ILE A 79 10.89 -8.52 -5.79
N THR A 80 10.10 -8.30 -4.75
CA THR A 80 10.60 -7.90 -3.43
C THR A 80 11.50 -9.01 -2.86
N LYS A 81 11.06 -10.27 -2.94
CA LYS A 81 11.84 -11.43 -2.49
C LYS A 81 13.22 -11.52 -3.17
N ARG A 82 13.30 -11.19 -4.45
CA ARG A 82 14.58 -11.13 -5.18
C ARG A 82 15.53 -10.10 -4.60
N VAL A 83 15.03 -8.89 -4.31
CA VAL A 83 15.85 -7.81 -3.76
C VAL A 83 16.27 -8.09 -2.32
N MET A 84 15.41 -8.73 -1.51
CA MET A 84 15.76 -9.14 -0.14
C MET A 84 17.03 -10.01 -0.06
N GLY A 85 17.29 -10.85 -1.03
CA GLY A 85 18.51 -11.68 -1.09
C GLY A 85 19.79 -10.91 -1.41
N GLU A 86 19.69 -9.64 -1.79
CA GLU A 86 20.80 -8.81 -2.29
C GLU A 86 21.21 -7.68 -1.35
N VAL A 87 20.38 -7.33 -0.37
CA VAL A 87 20.60 -6.28 0.62
C VAL A 87 20.44 -6.84 2.05
N SER A 88 21.03 -6.17 3.04
CA SER A 88 20.93 -6.58 4.44
C SER A 88 19.82 -5.84 5.20
N ILE A 89 19.38 -4.69 4.72
CA ILE A 89 18.32 -3.90 5.33
C ILE A 89 16.93 -4.48 5.02
N PRO A 90 15.92 -4.25 5.90
CA PRO A 90 14.56 -4.71 5.68
C PRO A 90 13.96 -4.20 4.38
N VAL A 91 13.17 -5.04 3.72
CA VAL A 91 12.46 -4.68 2.48
C VAL A 91 10.96 -4.80 2.68
N ILE A 92 10.24 -3.75 2.29
CA ILE A 92 8.78 -3.65 2.38
C ILE A 92 8.18 -3.99 1.02
N THR A 93 7.20 -4.88 0.97
CA THR A 93 6.41 -5.14 -0.25
C THR A 93 5.10 -4.38 -0.26
N SER A 94 4.53 -4.22 -1.45
CA SER A 94 3.23 -3.55 -1.65
C SER A 94 2.49 -4.15 -2.86
N ASN A 95 1.39 -3.54 -3.23
CA ASN A 95 0.50 -3.85 -4.34
C ASN A 95 -0.34 -5.12 -4.17
N ARG A 96 -1.66 -4.93 -4.24
CA ARG A 96 -2.66 -6.00 -4.16
C ARG A 96 -2.59 -6.84 -2.88
N ILE A 97 -2.25 -6.21 -1.78
CA ILE A 97 -2.34 -6.76 -0.42
C ILE A 97 -3.42 -5.94 0.27
N ASN A 98 -4.53 -6.57 0.63
CA ASN A 98 -5.74 -5.86 1.09
C ASN A 98 -6.51 -6.57 2.21
N THR A 99 -5.95 -7.65 2.77
CA THR A 99 -6.47 -8.32 3.97
C THR A 99 -5.31 -8.76 4.87
N PRO A 100 -5.54 -8.95 6.18
CA PRO A 100 -4.52 -9.43 7.11
C PRO A 100 -3.94 -10.79 6.70
N GLU A 101 -4.78 -11.73 6.27
CA GLU A 101 -4.36 -13.08 5.88
C GLU A 101 -3.40 -13.05 4.67
N VAL A 102 -3.66 -12.16 3.71
CA VAL A 102 -2.77 -11.96 2.56
C VAL A 102 -1.44 -11.36 3.01
N ALA A 103 -1.46 -10.37 3.93
CA ALA A 103 -0.25 -9.78 4.48
C ALA A 103 0.59 -10.82 5.23
N GLU A 104 -0.03 -11.60 6.14
CA GLU A 104 0.63 -12.67 6.89
C GLU A 104 1.22 -13.75 5.97
N SER A 105 0.48 -14.15 4.92
CA SER A 105 1.00 -15.13 3.96
C SER A 105 2.25 -14.64 3.23
N VAL A 106 2.36 -13.34 2.95
CA VAL A 106 3.54 -12.74 2.32
C VAL A 106 4.76 -12.80 3.23
N LEU A 107 4.56 -12.51 4.53
CA LEU A 107 5.62 -12.57 5.54
C LEU A 107 6.05 -14.02 5.80
N ALA A 108 5.10 -14.93 5.97
CA ALA A 108 5.36 -16.36 6.18
C ALA A 108 6.13 -17.02 5.04
N ASP A 109 5.85 -16.61 3.78
CA ASP A 109 6.57 -17.09 2.59
C ASP A 109 7.97 -16.44 2.43
N GLY A 110 8.38 -15.55 3.33
CA GLY A 110 9.65 -14.84 3.27
C GLY A 110 9.77 -13.96 2.02
N CYS A 111 8.67 -13.35 1.59
CA CYS A 111 8.66 -12.47 0.42
C CYS A 111 9.01 -11.01 0.76
N ALA A 112 8.91 -10.62 2.02
CA ALA A 112 9.23 -9.29 2.51
C ALA A 112 9.45 -9.33 4.03
N SER A 113 10.13 -8.32 4.57
CA SER A 113 10.25 -8.11 6.02
C SER A 113 9.04 -7.41 6.60
N MET A 114 8.35 -6.61 5.78
CA MET A 114 7.14 -5.84 6.14
C MET A 114 6.24 -5.68 4.92
N VAL A 115 4.98 -5.31 5.18
CA VAL A 115 3.98 -5.00 4.14
C VAL A 115 3.55 -3.55 4.27
N SER A 116 3.46 -2.84 3.15
CA SER A 116 2.86 -1.51 3.08
C SER A 116 1.57 -1.53 2.27
N MET A 117 0.58 -0.80 2.77
CA MET A 117 -0.72 -0.66 2.14
C MET A 117 -1.14 0.81 2.18
N ALA A 118 -1.81 1.31 1.15
CA ALA A 118 -2.40 2.66 1.13
C ALA A 118 -3.92 2.58 1.06
N ARG A 119 -4.46 2.09 -0.05
CA ARG A 119 -5.91 2.01 -0.29
C ARG A 119 -6.69 1.11 0.69
N PRO A 120 -6.12 0.03 1.25
CA PRO A 120 -6.78 -0.70 2.33
C PRO A 120 -7.11 0.15 3.55
N PHE A 121 -6.20 1.05 3.96
CA PHE A 121 -6.45 2.00 5.06
C PHE A 121 -7.43 3.12 4.69
N LEU A 122 -7.51 3.47 3.41
CA LEU A 122 -8.55 4.38 2.91
C LEU A 122 -9.93 3.70 2.96
N ALA A 123 -9.99 2.41 2.62
CA ALA A 123 -11.22 1.62 2.67
C ALA A 123 -11.68 1.34 4.11
N ASP A 124 -10.74 1.12 5.02
CA ASP A 124 -11.01 0.90 6.45
C ASP A 124 -9.91 1.51 7.32
N ALA A 125 -10.20 2.63 7.96
CA ALA A 125 -9.26 3.31 8.85
C ALA A 125 -8.91 2.46 10.10
N GLU A 126 -9.78 1.53 10.50
CA GLU A 126 -9.59 0.65 11.66
C GLU A 126 -8.99 -0.71 11.29
N PHE A 127 -8.46 -0.85 10.07
CA PHE A 127 -7.90 -2.09 9.55
C PHE A 127 -6.98 -2.79 10.56
N MET A 128 -5.99 -2.07 11.09
CA MET A 128 -5.01 -2.64 12.01
C MET A 128 -5.63 -3.04 13.35
N ALA A 129 -6.49 -2.20 13.92
CA ALA A 129 -7.16 -2.49 15.19
C ALA A 129 -8.08 -3.72 15.07
N LYS A 130 -8.79 -3.87 13.95
CA LYS A 130 -9.62 -5.04 13.67
C LYS A 130 -8.78 -6.30 13.46
N ALA A 131 -7.67 -6.19 12.72
CA ALA A 131 -6.75 -7.30 12.51
C ALA A 131 -6.13 -7.77 13.84
N GLU A 132 -5.65 -6.86 14.69
CA GLU A 132 -5.10 -7.15 16.01
C GLU A 132 -6.13 -7.83 16.93
N ALA A 133 -7.38 -7.41 16.85
CA ALA A 133 -8.48 -8.00 17.62
C ALA A 133 -8.96 -9.36 17.07
N GLY A 134 -8.37 -9.89 15.98
CA GLY A 134 -8.80 -11.12 15.32
C GLY A 134 -10.17 -11.02 14.63
N LYS A 135 -10.57 -9.81 14.22
CA LYS A 135 -11.90 -9.50 13.63
C LYS A 135 -11.75 -9.13 12.14
N SER A 136 -11.00 -9.94 11.40
CA SER A 136 -10.75 -9.70 9.96
C SER A 136 -12.03 -9.62 9.13
N GLU A 137 -13.09 -10.33 9.53
CA GLU A 137 -14.41 -10.33 8.90
C GLU A 137 -15.13 -8.99 8.98
N LEU A 138 -14.74 -8.12 9.92
CA LEU A 138 -15.28 -6.75 10.06
C LEU A 138 -14.51 -5.72 9.24
N ILE A 139 -13.41 -6.09 8.59
CA ILE A 139 -12.62 -5.18 7.76
C ILE A 139 -13.35 -4.97 6.43
N ALA A 140 -13.59 -3.71 6.05
CA ALA A 140 -14.04 -3.34 4.71
C ALA A 140 -12.84 -3.37 3.74
N PRO A 141 -12.63 -4.43 2.92
CA PRO A 141 -11.44 -4.56 2.12
C PRO A 141 -11.47 -3.60 0.92
N CYS A 142 -10.30 -3.09 0.53
CA CYS A 142 -10.17 -2.37 -0.73
C CYS A 142 -10.47 -3.32 -1.89
N ILE A 143 -11.45 -2.99 -2.73
CA ILE A 143 -11.86 -3.79 -3.88
C ILE A 143 -11.02 -3.56 -5.13
N GLY A 144 -10.06 -2.63 -5.10
CA GLY A 144 -9.18 -2.34 -6.23
C GLY A 144 -9.84 -1.62 -7.41
N CYS A 145 -11.00 -0.99 -7.21
CA CYS A 145 -11.79 -0.33 -8.27
C CYS A 145 -11.15 0.94 -8.83
N ASN A 146 -10.30 1.62 -8.07
CA ASN A 146 -9.58 2.87 -8.39
C ASN A 146 -10.48 4.10 -8.63
N GLN A 147 -11.79 3.98 -8.61
CA GLN A 147 -12.76 5.01 -9.07
C GLN A 147 -12.74 6.29 -8.21
N ALA A 148 -13.10 6.19 -6.92
CA ALA A 148 -13.19 7.36 -6.06
C ALA A 148 -11.85 7.78 -5.41
N CYS A 149 -10.81 7.00 -5.57
CA CYS A 149 -9.46 7.34 -5.10
C CYS A 149 -8.60 7.84 -6.26
N LEU A 150 -8.07 6.97 -7.11
CA LEU A 150 -7.13 7.35 -8.18
C LEU A 150 -7.77 8.23 -9.24
N ASP A 151 -8.94 7.85 -9.79
CA ASP A 151 -9.58 8.63 -10.84
C ASP A 151 -9.97 10.03 -10.34
N HIS A 152 -10.38 10.17 -9.06
CA HIS A 152 -10.61 11.47 -8.47
C HIS A 152 -9.33 12.28 -8.38
N THR A 153 -8.24 11.68 -7.87
CA THR A 153 -6.94 12.35 -7.74
C THR A 153 -6.43 12.84 -9.09
N PHE A 154 -6.45 12.00 -10.11
CA PHE A 154 -6.00 12.37 -11.46
C PHE A 154 -6.93 13.37 -12.17
N SER A 155 -8.17 13.48 -11.71
CA SER A 155 -9.13 14.49 -12.20
C SER A 155 -9.14 15.78 -11.36
N GLY A 156 -8.21 15.93 -10.41
CA GLY A 156 -8.15 17.09 -9.51
C GLY A 156 -9.32 17.18 -8.52
N LYS A 157 -10.00 16.06 -8.23
CA LYS A 157 -11.10 15.97 -7.27
C LYS A 157 -10.60 15.49 -5.92
N LEU A 158 -11.35 15.80 -4.87
CA LEU A 158 -11.08 15.24 -3.54
C LEU A 158 -11.17 13.71 -3.58
N THR A 159 -10.13 13.06 -3.11
CA THR A 159 -10.08 11.60 -2.96
C THR A 159 -11.17 11.11 -2.01
N SER A 160 -11.73 9.97 -2.29
CA SER A 160 -12.68 9.25 -1.43
C SER A 160 -12.57 7.75 -1.68
N CYS A 161 -13.49 6.95 -1.16
CA CYS A 161 -13.54 5.52 -1.38
C CYS A 161 -14.98 5.05 -1.59
N LEU A 162 -15.21 4.11 -2.53
CA LEU A 162 -16.56 3.58 -2.79
C LEU A 162 -17.10 2.73 -1.64
N VAL A 163 -16.22 2.07 -0.89
CA VAL A 163 -16.61 1.21 0.25
C VAL A 163 -16.52 1.94 1.60
N ASN A 164 -16.05 3.19 1.61
CA ASN A 164 -15.94 3.99 2.83
C ASN A 164 -16.35 5.45 2.56
N PRO A 165 -17.58 5.84 2.86
CA PRO A 165 -18.06 7.20 2.61
C PRO A 165 -17.35 8.26 3.46
N ARG A 166 -16.72 7.86 4.58
CA ARG A 166 -15.94 8.77 5.44
C ARG A 166 -14.53 9.06 4.91
N ALA A 167 -14.01 8.23 4.00
CA ALA A 167 -12.65 8.38 3.50
C ALA A 167 -12.39 9.82 3.01
N CYS A 168 -11.38 10.48 3.59
CA CYS A 168 -11.02 11.90 3.40
C CYS A 168 -12.13 12.89 3.80
N ARG A 169 -13.09 12.45 4.64
CA ARG A 169 -14.18 13.28 5.19
C ARG A 169 -14.39 13.02 6.68
N GLU A 170 -13.40 12.52 7.38
CA GLU A 170 -13.48 12.07 8.77
C GLU A 170 -13.86 13.20 9.73
N THR A 171 -13.45 14.43 9.39
CA THR A 171 -13.81 15.65 10.16
C THR A 171 -15.19 16.21 9.85
N LEU A 172 -15.79 15.81 8.72
CA LEU A 172 -17.10 16.28 8.27
C LEU A 172 -18.23 15.28 8.60
N ILE A 173 -17.91 13.99 8.54
CA ILE A 173 -18.87 12.91 8.81
C ILE A 173 -18.52 12.29 10.15
N SER A 174 -19.23 12.71 11.19
CA SER A 174 -19.13 12.13 12.53
C SER A 174 -20.28 11.12 12.74
N TRP A 175 -19.93 9.87 13.03
CA TRP A 175 -20.89 8.85 13.41
C TRP A 175 -21.03 8.83 14.92
N GLN A 176 -22.20 9.23 15.39
CA GLN A 176 -22.54 9.16 16.81
C GLN A 176 -23.71 8.18 17.00
N PRO A 177 -23.72 7.43 18.10
CA PRO A 177 -24.89 6.62 18.46
C PRO A 177 -26.14 7.49 18.50
N THR A 178 -27.24 7.02 17.88
CA THR A 178 -28.52 7.74 17.94
C THR A 178 -29.14 7.64 19.33
N THR A 179 -29.69 8.75 19.78
CA THR A 179 -30.52 8.78 21.03
C THR A 179 -31.93 8.26 20.82
N SER A 180 -32.36 8.07 19.57
CA SER A 180 -33.67 7.56 19.19
C SER A 180 -33.53 6.43 18.16
N PRO A 181 -33.21 5.20 18.59
CA PRO A 181 -33.12 4.05 17.71
C PRO A 181 -34.41 3.80 16.94
N ARG A 182 -34.33 3.51 15.66
CA ARG A 182 -35.43 3.16 14.78
C ARG A 182 -35.20 1.80 14.15
N ALA A 183 -36.25 1.03 13.93
CA ALA A 183 -36.17 -0.16 13.09
C ALA A 183 -36.09 0.27 11.62
N ILE A 184 -35.06 -0.13 10.92
CA ILE A 184 -34.85 0.18 9.49
C ILE A 184 -34.74 -1.16 8.76
N ALA A 185 -35.56 -1.35 7.72
CA ALA A 185 -35.38 -2.45 6.80
C ALA A 185 -34.49 -1.99 5.61
N VAL A 186 -33.41 -2.72 5.35
CA VAL A 186 -32.57 -2.53 4.18
C VAL A 186 -32.88 -3.66 3.21
N VAL A 187 -33.27 -3.32 1.97
CA VAL A 187 -33.57 -4.30 0.92
C VAL A 187 -32.47 -4.23 -0.11
N GLY A 188 -31.59 -5.21 -0.10
CA GLY A 188 -30.43 -5.31 -0.99
C GLY A 188 -29.20 -5.80 -0.25
N ALA A 189 -28.15 -6.13 -1.00
CA ALA A 189 -26.83 -6.51 -0.48
C ALA A 189 -25.70 -5.90 -1.33
N GLY A 190 -25.94 -4.73 -1.89
CA GLY A 190 -24.95 -3.95 -2.61
C GLY A 190 -23.97 -3.24 -1.67
N VAL A 191 -22.96 -2.60 -2.22
CA VAL A 191 -21.93 -1.87 -1.44
C VAL A 191 -22.58 -0.79 -0.56
N ALA A 192 -23.62 -0.11 -1.06
CA ALA A 192 -24.33 0.93 -0.32
C ALA A 192 -25.16 0.37 0.87
N ASP A 193 -25.62 -0.87 0.76
CA ASP A 193 -26.44 -1.50 1.79
C ASP A 193 -25.61 -2.08 2.94
N CYS A 194 -24.33 -2.40 2.66
CA CYS A 194 -23.39 -3.00 3.62
C CYS A 194 -22.54 -1.96 4.37
N THR A 195 -22.68 -0.68 4.06
CA THR A 195 -21.92 0.39 4.74
C THR A 195 -22.60 0.72 6.07
N ARG A 196 -22.00 0.30 7.17
CA ARG A 196 -22.45 0.59 8.54
C ARG A 196 -21.78 1.81 9.11
#